data_08e5c789a7bcad4fed4ff584e67338fe
#
_entry.id   08e5c789a7bcad4fed4ff584e67338fe
#
_cell.length_a   1.000
_cell.length_b   1.000
_cell.length_c   1.000
_cell.angle_alpha   90.00
_cell.angle_beta   90.00
_cell.angle_gamma   90.00
#
_symmetry.space_group_name_H-M   'P 1'
#
loop_
_entity.id
_entity.type
_entity.pdbx_description
1 polymer ?
#
loop_
_entity_poly.entity_id
_entity_poly.type
_entity_poly.pdbx_seq_one_letter_code
_entity_poly.pdbx_strand_id
1 'polypeptide(L)' 'NAASLKSQGDVLDLAARLELGATNAYLSVIPALGDRELAKVAARLAADETMHFTVLNNALGRSLPPGALSFGA' A
#
# COMPACT_ATOMS: atom_id res chain seq x y z
N ASN A 1 -6.30 -15.50 -4.77
CA ASN A 1 -7.46 -16.40 -4.83
C ASN A 1 -7.75 -16.94 -3.44
N ALA A 2 -9.01 -16.81 -3.00
CA ALA A 2 -9.41 -17.24 -1.65
C ALA A 2 -9.19 -18.74 -1.44
N ALA A 3 -9.31 -19.56 -2.49
CA ALA A 3 -9.10 -21.00 -2.39
C ALA A 3 -7.67 -21.40 -2.04
N SER A 4 -6.69 -20.51 -2.26
CA SER A 4 -5.29 -20.75 -1.94
C SER A 4 -4.89 -20.26 -0.54
N LEU A 5 -5.79 -19.58 0.18
CA LEU A 5 -5.51 -19.06 1.51
C LEU A 5 -5.71 -20.18 2.54
N LYS A 6 -4.61 -20.65 3.14
CA LYS A 6 -4.62 -21.79 4.04
C LYS A 6 -4.20 -21.47 5.47
N SER A 7 -3.71 -20.26 5.72
CA SER A 7 -3.18 -19.87 7.02
C SER A 7 -3.37 -18.39 7.26
N GLN A 8 -3.19 -17.99 8.52
CA GLN A 8 -3.17 -16.57 8.87
C GLN A 8 -2.06 -15.83 8.12
N GLY A 9 -0.91 -16.48 7.92
CA GLY A 9 0.20 -15.88 7.16
C GLY A 9 -0.19 -15.61 5.72
N ASP A 10 -0.95 -16.50 5.08
CA ASP A 10 -1.42 -16.30 3.72
C ASP A 10 -2.38 -15.10 3.64
N VAL A 11 -3.27 -14.96 4.62
CA VAL A 11 -4.20 -13.83 4.69
C VAL A 11 -3.45 -12.52 4.88
N LEU A 12 -2.47 -12.48 5.78
CA LEU A 12 -1.66 -11.30 6.03
C LEU A 12 -0.84 -10.92 4.80
N ASP A 13 -0.30 -11.91 4.08
CA ASP A 13 0.45 -11.66 2.85
C ASP A 13 -0.44 -11.03 1.78
N LEU A 14 -1.65 -11.58 1.59
CA LEU A 14 -2.59 -11.00 0.63
C LEU A 14 -2.95 -9.57 1.02
N ALA A 15 -3.26 -9.33 2.29
CA ALA A 15 -3.58 -7.99 2.78
C ALA A 15 -2.43 -7.02 2.53
N ALA A 16 -1.19 -7.42 2.83
CA ALA A 16 -0.02 -6.56 2.60
C ALA A 16 0.14 -6.20 1.12
N ARG A 17 -0.07 -7.18 0.22
CA ARG A 17 0.01 -6.93 -1.22
C ARG A 17 -1.08 -5.98 -1.70
N LEU A 18 -2.30 -6.09 -1.16
CA LEU A 18 -3.40 -5.20 -1.51
C LEU A 18 -3.14 -3.77 -1.02
N GLU A 19 -2.61 -3.61 0.19
CA GLU A 19 -2.27 -2.29 0.73
C GLU A 19 -1.14 -1.63 -0.06
N LEU A 20 -0.12 -2.39 -0.43
CA LEU A 20 0.96 -1.88 -1.27
C LEU A 20 0.44 -1.45 -2.64
N GLY A 21 -0.41 -2.28 -3.25
CA GLY A 21 -1.04 -1.96 -4.54
C GLY A 21 -1.88 -0.69 -4.46
N ALA A 22 -2.64 -0.51 -3.37
CA ALA A 22 -3.45 0.68 -3.16
C ALA A 22 -2.57 1.93 -3.00
N THR A 23 -1.50 1.85 -2.21
CA THR A 23 -0.56 2.96 -2.04
C THR A 23 0.00 3.41 -3.39
N ASN A 24 0.49 2.46 -4.18
CA ASN A 24 1.07 2.76 -5.48
C ASN A 24 0.03 3.31 -6.46
N ALA A 25 -1.20 2.80 -6.41
CA ALA A 25 -2.29 3.27 -7.26
C ALA A 25 -2.64 4.74 -6.95
N TYR A 26 -2.79 5.10 -5.67
CA TYR A 26 -3.08 6.48 -5.30
C TYR A 26 -1.96 7.42 -5.75
N LEU A 27 -0.71 7.03 -5.52
CA LEU A 27 0.43 7.87 -5.91
C LEU A 27 0.52 8.01 -7.43
N SER A 28 0.18 6.97 -8.19
CA SER A 28 0.28 7.01 -9.65
C SER A 28 -0.74 7.93 -10.30
N VAL A 29 -1.91 8.17 -9.67
CA VAL A 29 -2.94 9.02 -10.26
C VAL A 29 -2.74 10.51 -9.95
N ILE A 30 -1.99 10.84 -8.88
CA ILE A 30 -1.82 12.25 -8.47
C ILE A 30 -1.36 13.14 -9.60
N PRO A 31 -0.34 12.79 -10.40
CA PRO A 31 0.10 13.67 -11.49
C PRO A 31 -0.96 13.92 -12.57
N ALA A 32 -1.94 13.03 -12.69
CA ALA A 32 -3.00 13.15 -13.69
C ALA A 32 -4.20 13.94 -13.20
N LEU A 33 -4.29 14.22 -11.89
CA LEU A 33 -5.42 14.95 -11.32
C LEU A 33 -5.25 16.44 -11.55
N GLY A 34 -6.26 17.05 -12.19
CA GLY A 34 -6.29 18.50 -12.40
C GLY A 34 -6.80 19.29 -11.20
N ASP A 35 -7.33 18.62 -10.20
CA ASP A 35 -7.93 19.21 -9.02
C ASP A 35 -7.01 19.02 -7.82
N ARG A 36 -6.59 20.16 -7.22
CA ARG A 36 -5.66 20.13 -6.08
C ARG A 36 -6.25 19.45 -4.85
N GLU A 37 -7.56 19.62 -4.62
CA GLU A 37 -8.20 18.97 -3.47
C GLU A 37 -8.27 17.46 -3.65
N LEU A 38 -8.54 16.98 -4.85
CA LEU A 38 -8.50 15.55 -5.12
C LEU A 38 -7.08 14.99 -5.00
N ALA A 39 -6.09 15.74 -5.46
CA ALA A 39 -4.69 15.36 -5.30
C ALA A 39 -4.33 15.21 -3.82
N LYS A 40 -4.77 16.15 -2.99
CA LYS A 40 -4.57 16.09 -1.54
C LYS A 40 -5.24 14.86 -0.93
N VAL A 41 -6.48 14.58 -1.33
CA VAL A 41 -7.20 13.40 -0.84
C VAL A 41 -6.46 12.12 -1.22
N ALA A 42 -6.01 12.01 -2.47
CA ALA A 42 -5.25 10.83 -2.93
C ALA A 42 -3.95 10.67 -2.12
N ALA A 43 -3.26 11.76 -1.84
CA ALA A 43 -2.03 11.73 -1.04
C ALA A 43 -2.31 11.27 0.40
N ARG A 44 -3.41 11.74 1.00
CA ARG A 44 -3.81 11.32 2.35
C ARG A 44 -4.18 9.85 2.39
N LEU A 45 -4.88 9.36 1.37
CA LEU A 45 -5.21 7.93 1.26
C LEU A 45 -3.94 7.09 1.08
N ALA A 46 -2.99 7.56 0.27
CA ALA A 46 -1.72 6.86 0.10
C ALA A 46 -0.97 6.75 1.43
N ALA A 47 -1.00 7.80 2.25
CA ALA A 47 -0.38 7.79 3.57
C ALA A 47 -1.04 6.74 4.49
N ASP A 48 -2.37 6.67 4.49
CA ASP A 48 -3.11 5.69 5.29
C ASP A 48 -2.76 4.26 4.87
N GLU A 49 -2.76 3.99 3.56
CA GLU A 49 -2.45 2.66 3.05
C GLU A 49 -1.01 2.27 3.33
N THR A 50 -0.08 3.23 3.33
CA THR A 50 1.32 2.99 3.68
C THR A 50 1.45 2.58 5.15
N MET A 51 0.69 3.21 6.05
CA MET A 51 0.69 2.82 7.45
C MET A 51 0.14 1.41 7.64
N HIS A 52 -0.94 1.06 6.92
CA HIS A 52 -1.50 -0.29 6.96
C HIS A 52 -0.49 -1.33 6.46
N PHE A 53 0.16 -1.04 5.33
CA PHE A 53 1.19 -1.91 4.77
C PHE A 53 2.34 -2.12 5.76
N THR A 54 2.78 -1.05 6.44
CA THR A 54 3.86 -1.10 7.41
C THR A 54 3.52 -2.05 8.56
N VAL A 55 2.30 -1.93 9.10
CA VAL A 55 1.85 -2.81 10.19
C VAL A 55 1.79 -4.26 9.74
N LEU A 56 1.26 -4.52 8.54
CA LEU A 56 1.16 -5.87 8.00
C LEU A 56 2.53 -6.47 7.74
N ASN A 57 3.46 -5.68 7.19
CA ASN A 57 4.83 -6.12 6.98
C ASN A 57 5.51 -6.49 8.31
N ASN A 58 5.28 -5.68 9.33
CA ASN A 58 5.83 -5.97 10.65
C ASN A 58 5.26 -7.28 11.21
N ALA A 59 3.95 -7.50 11.05
CA ALA A 59 3.31 -8.75 11.49
C ALA A 59 3.86 -9.97 10.76
N LEU A 60 4.27 -9.81 9.50
CA LEU A 60 4.89 -10.86 8.69
C LEU A 60 6.39 -11.03 8.95
N GLY A 61 6.99 -10.19 9.78
CA GLY A 61 8.43 -10.21 10.04
C GLY A 61 9.28 -9.74 8.86
N ARG A 62 8.71 -8.95 7.96
CA ARG A 62 9.40 -8.45 6.76
C ARG A 62 10.00 -7.07 7.00
N SER A 63 11.12 -6.82 6.32
CA SER A 63 11.77 -5.50 6.36
C SER A 63 10.99 -4.51 5.50
N LEU A 64 11.04 -3.24 5.91
CA LEU A 64 10.51 -2.16 5.09
C LEU A 64 11.46 -1.88 3.91
N PRO A 65 10.95 -1.26 2.82
CA PRO A 65 11.83 -0.85 1.72
C PRO A 65 12.97 0.03 2.25
N PRO A 66 14.23 -0.26 1.88
CA PRO A 66 15.38 0.42 2.48
C PRO A 66 15.69 1.78 1.90
N GLY A 67 15.16 2.11 0.74
CA GLY A 67 15.49 3.35 0.05
C GLY A 67 14.37 4.37 0.07
N ALA A 68 14.74 5.62 -0.16
CA ALA A 68 13.77 6.68 -0.40
C ALA A 68 13.07 6.45 -1.75
N LEU A 69 11.89 7.04 -1.92
CA LEU A 69 11.12 6.98 -3.17
C LEU A 69 10.75 5.55 -3.58
N SER A 70 10.50 4.69 -2.59
CA SER A 70 10.20 3.27 -2.81
C SER A 70 8.81 3.03 -3.36
N PHE A 71 7.89 3.98 -3.21
CA PHE A 71 6.51 3.84 -3.65
C PHE A 71 6.20 4.80 -4.79
N GLY A 72 5.22 4.43 -5.61
CA GLY A 72 4.71 5.31 -6.66
C GLY A 72 5.58 5.43 -7.89
N ALA A 73 6.52 4.55 -8.06
CA ALA A 73 7.44 4.60 -9.21
C ALA A 73 6.76 4.26 -10.52
#